data_db57e064e5b03eae1d0359cbc91cf314
#
_entry.id   db57e064e5b03eae1d0359cbc91cf314
#
_cell.length_a   1.000
_cell.length_b   1.000
_cell.length_c   1.000
_cell.angle_alpha   90.00
_cell.angle_beta   90.00
_cell.angle_gamma   90.00
#
_symmetry.space_group_name_H-M   'P 1'
#
loop_
_entity.id
_entity.type
_entity.pdbx_description
1 polymer ?
#
loop_
_entity_poly.entity_id
_entity_poly.type
_entity_poly.pdbx_seq_one_letter_code
_entity_poly.pdbx_strand_id
1 'polypeptide(L)'
;FGFGMAVIDSMRDFTDVQSPFADIEIRRGGLDDLETILLLSQEFRRYMAGSPIFMALMEKSSKKYNEEWLSNPSNALWLGYHNTEAVSYMEIGVVNETYVITDEKTVWIQGAYTKDLMRGKGVGTALLKQALKWAQSQGYERCAVDFEGENVLASDFWLRHFKPVCLSLVRQIDKRIAWAHKDRDDRHFW
;
A
#
# COMPACT_ATOMS: atom_id res chain seq x y z
N PHE A 1 11.02 -25.45 7.95
CA PHE A 1 10.11 -25.52 9.12
C PHE A 1 8.65 -25.13 8.78
N GLY A 2 8.29 -24.97 7.49
CA GLY A 2 6.91 -24.75 7.02
C GLY A 2 6.34 -23.35 7.32
N PHE A 3 7.18 -22.36 7.58
CA PHE A 3 6.78 -20.95 7.60
C PHE A 3 6.95 -20.33 6.23
N GLY A 4 5.93 -19.61 5.74
CA GLY A 4 5.97 -18.74 4.59
C GLY A 4 6.10 -17.29 5.02
N MET A 5 6.82 -16.47 4.26
CA MET A 5 6.84 -15.03 4.45
C MET A 5 5.51 -14.45 3.96
N ALA A 6 4.81 -13.74 4.82
CA ALA A 6 3.53 -13.15 4.49
C ALA A 6 3.67 -11.64 4.20
N VAL A 7 4.18 -10.86 5.14
CA VAL A 7 4.26 -9.40 5.03
C VAL A 7 5.67 -8.93 5.33
N ILE A 8 6.12 -7.91 4.62
CA ILE A 8 7.38 -7.19 4.84
C ILE A 8 7.03 -5.76 5.22
N ASP A 9 7.31 -5.38 6.46
CA ASP A 9 7.24 -3.98 6.90
C ASP A 9 8.56 -3.30 6.61
N SER A 10 8.50 -2.15 5.98
CA SER A 10 9.68 -1.41 5.56
C SER A 10 9.55 0.08 5.88
N MET A 11 10.68 0.74 6.09
CA MET A 11 10.72 2.14 6.50
C MET A 11 11.79 2.91 5.74
N ARG A 12 11.58 4.21 5.62
CA ARG A 12 12.58 5.17 5.13
C ARG A 12 12.47 6.52 5.82
N ASP A 13 13.53 7.32 5.73
CA ASP A 13 13.53 8.76 5.93
C ASP A 13 13.07 9.49 4.65
N PHE A 14 13.09 10.84 4.67
CA PHE A 14 12.73 11.68 3.52
C PHE A 14 13.92 12.09 2.65
N THR A 15 15.00 11.33 2.64
CA THR A 15 16.07 11.48 1.64
C THR A 15 15.46 11.49 0.24
N ASP A 16 15.93 12.40 -0.62
CA ASP A 16 15.34 12.61 -1.95
C ASP A 16 15.32 11.32 -2.79
N VAL A 17 14.20 11.10 -3.46
CA VAL A 17 14.02 9.99 -4.39
C VAL A 17 14.28 10.51 -5.80
N GLN A 18 15.32 9.96 -6.42
CA GLN A 18 15.59 10.24 -7.82
C GLN A 18 14.53 9.53 -8.66
N SER A 19 13.69 10.33 -9.33
CA SER A 19 12.67 9.80 -10.23
C SER A 19 13.21 9.85 -11.66
N PRO A 20 13.26 8.72 -12.36
CA PRO A 20 13.45 8.75 -13.80
C PRO A 20 12.30 9.55 -14.43
N PHE A 21 12.56 10.15 -15.57
CA PHE A 21 11.52 10.88 -16.29
C PHE A 21 10.34 9.94 -16.56
N ALA A 22 9.16 10.34 -16.11
CA ALA A 22 7.92 9.69 -16.45
C ALA A 22 7.06 10.70 -17.21
N ASP A 23 6.62 10.34 -18.39
CA ASP A 23 5.68 11.14 -19.19
C ASP A 23 4.27 11.00 -18.62
N ILE A 24 4.09 11.58 -17.44
CA ILE A 24 2.82 11.60 -16.70
C ILE A 24 2.62 12.92 -15.99
N GLU A 25 1.39 13.35 -15.92
CA GLU A 25 0.94 14.40 -15.02
C GLU A 25 0.63 13.80 -13.65
N ILE A 26 1.14 14.40 -12.57
CA ILE A 26 0.83 14.00 -11.20
C ILE A 26 0.06 15.13 -10.53
N ARG A 27 -1.10 14.81 -9.98
CA ARG A 27 -1.89 15.75 -9.22
C ARG A 27 -2.41 15.17 -7.90
N ARG A 28 -2.74 16.06 -6.99
CA ARG A 28 -3.43 15.69 -5.76
C ARG A 28 -4.85 15.22 -6.12
N GLY A 29 -5.23 14.03 -5.64
CA GLY A 29 -6.60 13.54 -5.73
C GLY A 29 -7.47 14.09 -4.60
N GLY A 30 -8.76 14.17 -4.85
CA GLY A 30 -9.78 14.62 -3.91
C GLY A 30 -11.11 13.91 -4.10
N LEU A 31 -12.17 14.45 -3.47
CA LEU A 31 -13.52 13.87 -3.54
C LEU A 31 -14.07 13.80 -4.98
N ASP A 32 -13.69 14.74 -5.83
CA ASP A 32 -14.08 14.75 -7.24
C ASP A 32 -13.49 13.59 -8.06
N ASP A 33 -12.45 12.94 -7.52
CA ASP A 33 -11.77 11.80 -8.15
C ASP A 33 -12.30 10.44 -7.67
N LEU A 34 -13.33 10.41 -6.85
CA LEU A 34 -13.80 9.23 -6.15
C LEU A 34 -14.09 8.05 -7.09
N GLU A 35 -14.76 8.28 -8.22
CA GLU A 35 -15.06 7.23 -9.21
C GLU A 35 -13.76 6.68 -9.84
N THR A 36 -12.81 7.55 -10.14
CA THR A 36 -11.48 7.17 -10.66
C THR A 36 -10.73 6.29 -9.67
N ILE A 37 -10.74 6.65 -8.39
CA ILE A 37 -10.10 5.89 -7.30
C ILE A 37 -10.74 4.51 -7.17
N LEU A 38 -12.09 4.46 -7.17
CA LEU A 38 -12.81 3.19 -7.07
C LEU A 38 -12.48 2.23 -8.23
N LEU A 39 -12.34 2.76 -9.45
CA LEU A 39 -11.93 1.96 -10.62
C LEU A 39 -10.50 1.43 -10.47
N LEU A 40 -9.53 2.29 -10.14
CA LEU A 40 -8.13 1.86 -9.94
C LEU A 40 -7.98 0.88 -8.77
N SER A 41 -8.70 1.10 -7.67
CA SER A 41 -8.73 0.18 -6.52
C SER A 41 -9.34 -1.18 -6.90
N GLN A 42 -10.32 -1.21 -7.80
CA GLN A 42 -10.87 -2.48 -8.30
C GLN A 42 -9.86 -3.24 -9.16
N GLU A 43 -9.10 -2.54 -10.01
CA GLU A 43 -8.02 -3.15 -10.79
C GLU A 43 -6.91 -3.69 -9.87
N PHE A 44 -6.52 -2.91 -8.86
CA PHE A 44 -5.55 -3.35 -7.84
C PHE A 44 -6.00 -4.63 -7.13
N ARG A 45 -7.24 -4.69 -6.65
CA ARG A 45 -7.76 -5.91 -6.00
C ARG A 45 -7.75 -7.13 -6.94
N ARG A 46 -8.09 -6.95 -8.22
CA ARG A 46 -7.99 -8.05 -9.20
C ARG A 46 -6.54 -8.52 -9.39
N TYR A 47 -5.60 -7.58 -9.41
CA TYR A 47 -4.19 -7.89 -9.46
C TYR A 47 -3.75 -8.69 -8.23
N MET A 48 -4.12 -8.27 -7.03
CA MET A 48 -3.79 -8.94 -5.77
C MET A 48 -4.41 -10.34 -5.65
N ALA A 49 -5.59 -10.56 -6.24
CA ALA A 49 -6.22 -11.88 -6.28
C ALA A 49 -5.56 -12.85 -7.28
N GLY A 50 -4.74 -12.36 -8.18
CA GLY A 50 -4.04 -13.16 -9.19
C GLY A 50 -2.76 -13.80 -8.67
N SER A 51 -2.17 -14.68 -9.50
CA SER A 51 -0.85 -15.29 -9.24
C SER A 51 0.26 -14.22 -9.27
N PRO A 52 1.28 -14.32 -8.45
CA PRO A 52 1.54 -15.36 -7.42
C PRO A 52 0.96 -15.03 -6.02
N ILE A 53 0.23 -13.92 -5.85
CA ILE A 53 -0.19 -13.38 -4.55
C ILE A 53 -1.37 -14.17 -3.99
N PHE A 54 -2.40 -14.42 -4.83
CA PHE A 54 -3.62 -15.17 -4.48
C PHE A 54 -4.35 -14.65 -3.23
N MET A 55 -4.29 -13.33 -3.00
CA MET A 55 -5.02 -12.72 -1.89
C MET A 55 -6.53 -12.88 -2.12
N ALA A 56 -7.26 -13.25 -1.08
CA ALA A 56 -8.72 -13.32 -1.14
C ALA A 56 -9.30 -11.97 -1.57
N LEU A 57 -10.27 -11.98 -2.47
CA LEU A 57 -10.98 -10.75 -2.85
C LEU A 57 -11.70 -10.20 -1.61
N MET A 58 -11.14 -9.16 -1.05
CA MET A 58 -11.77 -8.43 0.03
C MET A 58 -13.03 -7.72 -0.47
N GLU A 59 -13.98 -7.49 0.43
CA GLU A 59 -15.17 -6.69 0.10
C GLU A 59 -14.77 -5.38 -0.57
N LYS A 60 -15.61 -4.91 -1.51
CA LYS A 60 -15.37 -3.62 -2.17
C LYS A 60 -15.25 -2.55 -1.10
N SER A 61 -14.19 -1.78 -1.14
CA SER A 61 -14.12 -0.55 -0.36
C SER A 61 -15.38 0.27 -0.62
N SER A 62 -16.13 0.59 0.43
CA SER A 62 -17.37 1.32 0.25
C SER A 62 -17.07 2.75 -0.21
N LYS A 63 -17.97 3.32 -1.00
CA LYS A 63 -17.87 4.73 -1.39
C LYS A 63 -17.71 5.63 -0.16
N LYS A 64 -18.51 5.36 0.87
CA LYS A 64 -18.47 6.08 2.16
C LYS A 64 -17.10 6.01 2.82
N TYR A 65 -16.46 4.84 2.85
CA TYR A 65 -15.11 4.71 3.42
C TYR A 65 -14.10 5.59 2.67
N ASN A 66 -14.12 5.59 1.35
CA ASN A 66 -13.20 6.43 0.56
C ASN A 66 -13.51 7.93 0.73
N GLU A 67 -14.78 8.33 0.86
CA GLU A 67 -15.17 9.72 1.15
C GLU A 67 -14.63 10.17 2.51
N GLU A 68 -14.79 9.35 3.56
CA GLU A 68 -14.27 9.62 4.90
C GLU A 68 -12.74 9.68 4.90
N TRP A 69 -12.09 8.75 4.21
CA TRP A 69 -10.64 8.70 4.11
C TRP A 69 -10.07 9.93 3.39
N LEU A 70 -10.66 10.33 2.26
CA LEU A 70 -10.26 11.50 1.49
C LEU A 70 -10.54 12.82 2.21
N SER A 71 -11.55 12.84 3.08
CA SER A 71 -11.90 14.02 3.87
C SER A 71 -10.96 14.25 5.07
N ASN A 72 -10.15 13.25 5.42
CA ASN A 72 -9.21 13.37 6.53
C ASN A 72 -7.97 14.18 6.09
N PRO A 73 -7.68 15.34 6.73
CA PRO A 73 -6.54 16.18 6.36
C PRO A 73 -5.17 15.52 6.58
N SER A 74 -5.11 14.49 7.42
CA SER A 74 -3.89 13.71 7.66
C SER A 74 -3.60 12.68 6.56
N ASN A 75 -4.48 12.58 5.55
CA ASN A 75 -4.33 11.69 4.42
C ASN A 75 -4.05 12.46 3.12
N ALA A 76 -3.38 11.80 2.22
CA ALA A 76 -3.11 12.33 0.89
C ALA A 76 -3.21 11.24 -0.17
N LEU A 77 -3.88 11.58 -1.26
CA LEU A 77 -3.91 10.78 -2.47
C LEU A 77 -3.18 11.50 -3.59
N TRP A 78 -2.35 10.76 -4.30
CA TRP A 78 -1.71 11.22 -5.52
C TRP A 78 -2.15 10.36 -6.69
N LEU A 79 -2.56 11.01 -7.78
CA LEU A 79 -2.97 10.37 -9.03
C LEU A 79 -1.97 10.67 -10.13
N GLY A 80 -1.61 9.63 -10.89
CA GLY A 80 -0.79 9.77 -12.09
C GLY A 80 -1.66 9.62 -13.34
N TYR A 81 -1.56 10.58 -14.25
CA TYR A 81 -2.29 10.62 -15.52
C TYR A 81 -1.32 10.50 -16.68
N HIS A 82 -1.64 9.61 -17.62
CA HIS A 82 -1.00 9.58 -18.93
C HIS A 82 -2.04 10.03 -19.96
N ASN A 83 -1.74 11.14 -20.65
CA ASN A 83 -2.74 11.90 -21.41
C ASN A 83 -3.90 12.32 -20.47
N THR A 84 -5.12 11.85 -20.73
CA THR A 84 -6.31 12.14 -19.92
C THR A 84 -6.74 10.98 -19.03
N GLU A 85 -6.03 9.86 -19.08
CA GLU A 85 -6.39 8.63 -18.36
C GLU A 85 -5.61 8.53 -17.04
N ALA A 86 -6.31 8.27 -15.95
CA ALA A 86 -5.69 7.92 -14.69
C ALA A 86 -5.09 6.51 -14.77
N VAL A 87 -3.78 6.41 -14.56
CA VAL A 87 -3.01 5.17 -14.74
C VAL A 87 -2.35 4.67 -13.47
N SER A 88 -2.36 5.47 -12.42
CA SER A 88 -1.71 5.13 -11.15
C SER A 88 -2.29 5.92 -10.00
N TYR A 89 -2.20 5.36 -8.79
CA TYR A 89 -2.46 6.11 -7.56
C TYR A 89 -1.48 5.72 -6.46
N MET A 90 -1.37 6.59 -5.46
CA MET A 90 -0.66 6.33 -4.21
C MET A 90 -1.37 7.04 -3.05
N GLU A 91 -1.74 6.27 -2.05
CA GLU A 91 -2.38 6.71 -0.81
C GLU A 91 -1.33 6.77 0.30
N ILE A 92 -1.30 7.87 1.04
CA ILE A 92 -0.41 8.07 2.18
C ILE A 92 -1.19 8.73 3.31
N GLY A 93 -1.03 8.25 4.52
CA GLY A 93 -1.76 8.76 5.66
C GLY A 93 -1.34 8.11 6.97
N VAL A 94 -2.03 8.48 8.05
CA VAL A 94 -1.81 7.92 9.38
C VAL A 94 -2.56 6.59 9.51
N VAL A 95 -1.89 5.58 10.05
CA VAL A 95 -2.49 4.29 10.41
C VAL A 95 -2.62 4.23 11.93
N ASN A 96 -3.82 3.96 12.42
CA ASN A 96 -4.09 3.92 13.85
C ASN A 96 -3.70 2.59 14.52
N GLU A 97 -3.55 1.54 13.73
CA GLU A 97 -3.23 0.19 14.24
C GLU A 97 -2.08 -0.40 13.45
N THR A 98 -0.88 -0.36 14.01
CA THR A 98 0.27 -1.08 13.48
C THR A 98 0.92 -1.90 14.58
N TYR A 99 1.39 -3.11 14.25
CA TYR A 99 2.09 -3.95 15.21
C TYR A 99 3.58 -3.58 15.36
N VAL A 100 4.12 -2.80 14.43
CA VAL A 100 5.58 -2.62 14.30
C VAL A 100 6.02 -1.20 14.62
N ILE A 101 5.22 -0.19 14.27
CA ILE A 101 5.61 1.22 14.41
C ILE A 101 4.42 2.02 14.90
N THR A 102 4.49 2.48 16.14
CA THR A 102 3.50 3.35 16.79
C THR A 102 4.15 4.68 17.13
N ASP A 103 4.35 5.53 16.15
CA ASP A 103 5.05 6.80 16.30
C ASP A 103 4.30 7.89 15.53
N GLU A 104 3.93 8.95 16.23
CA GLU A 104 3.19 10.10 15.67
C GLU A 104 3.93 10.80 14.52
N LYS A 105 5.23 10.56 14.37
CA LYS A 105 6.06 11.14 13.30
C LYS A 105 6.24 10.23 12.10
N THR A 106 5.58 9.09 12.09
CA THR A 106 5.61 8.14 10.97
C THR A 106 4.30 8.17 10.21
N VAL A 107 4.38 8.35 8.91
CA VAL A 107 3.25 8.24 7.97
C VAL A 107 3.39 6.96 7.15
N TRP A 108 2.30 6.41 6.65
CA TRP A 108 2.25 5.16 5.94
C TRP A 108 1.77 5.30 4.50
N ILE A 109 2.44 4.62 3.58
CA ILE A 109 1.84 4.31 2.28
C ILE A 109 0.80 3.21 2.53
N GLN A 110 -0.47 3.51 2.27
CA GLN A 110 -1.61 2.62 2.56
C GLN A 110 -2.12 1.90 1.33
N GLY A 111 -1.79 2.41 0.15
CA GLY A 111 -2.16 1.81 -1.12
C GLY A 111 -1.37 2.41 -2.26
N ALA A 112 -0.96 1.58 -3.21
CA ALA A 112 -0.31 2.02 -4.43
C ALA A 112 -0.58 1.05 -5.56
N TYR A 113 -0.94 1.58 -6.71
CA TYR A 113 -1.16 0.79 -7.91
C TYR A 113 -0.74 1.57 -9.16
N THR A 114 -0.17 0.86 -10.11
CA THR A 114 0.11 1.36 -11.46
C THR A 114 -0.37 0.32 -12.47
N LYS A 115 -1.16 0.75 -13.47
CA LYS A 115 -1.64 -0.10 -14.56
C LYS A 115 -0.46 -0.78 -15.27
N ASP A 116 -0.64 -2.04 -15.67
CA ASP A 116 0.41 -2.90 -16.20
C ASP A 116 1.22 -2.25 -17.34
N LEU A 117 0.55 -1.60 -18.28
CA LEU A 117 1.18 -0.93 -19.42
C LEU A 117 2.07 0.27 -19.03
N MET A 118 1.92 0.76 -17.81
CA MET A 118 2.68 1.91 -17.29
C MET A 118 3.75 1.52 -16.26
N ARG A 119 3.84 0.23 -15.90
CA ARG A 119 4.90 -0.27 -15.02
C ARG A 119 6.28 -0.20 -15.68
N GLY A 120 7.31 -0.11 -14.86
CA GLY A 120 8.70 0.01 -15.32
C GLY A 120 9.08 1.37 -15.93
N LYS A 121 8.14 2.31 -16.06
CA LYS A 121 8.33 3.64 -16.68
C LYS A 121 8.57 4.76 -15.66
N GLY A 122 8.84 4.42 -14.40
CA GLY A 122 9.11 5.42 -13.33
C GLY A 122 7.88 6.07 -12.69
N VAL A 123 6.66 5.68 -13.11
CA VAL A 123 5.40 6.27 -12.61
C VAL A 123 5.27 6.14 -11.09
N GLY A 124 5.44 4.92 -10.54
CA GLY A 124 5.38 4.69 -9.09
C GLY A 124 6.42 5.50 -8.32
N THR A 125 7.64 5.62 -8.85
CA THR A 125 8.71 6.42 -8.24
C THR A 125 8.37 7.92 -8.23
N ALA A 126 7.76 8.41 -9.30
CA ALA A 126 7.34 9.81 -9.39
C ALA A 126 6.20 10.13 -8.39
N LEU A 127 5.22 9.22 -8.23
CA LEU A 127 4.18 9.34 -7.20
C LEU A 127 4.77 9.28 -5.79
N LEU A 128 5.68 8.34 -5.53
CA LEU A 128 6.36 8.23 -4.24
C LEU A 128 7.09 9.53 -3.89
N LYS A 129 7.79 10.13 -4.84
CA LYS A 129 8.47 11.41 -4.64
C LYS A 129 7.49 12.52 -4.20
N GLN A 130 6.32 12.61 -4.79
CA GLN A 130 5.30 13.59 -4.41
C GLN A 130 4.70 13.30 -3.03
N ALA A 131 4.39 12.02 -2.75
CA ALA A 131 3.88 11.59 -1.46
C ALA A 131 4.87 11.92 -0.32
N LEU A 132 6.16 11.63 -0.51
CA LEU A 132 7.19 11.93 0.48
C LEU A 132 7.40 13.44 0.68
N LYS A 133 7.37 14.25 -0.38
CA LYS A 133 7.44 15.70 -0.25
C LYS A 133 6.28 16.26 0.56
N TRP A 134 5.07 15.78 0.30
CA TRP A 134 3.92 16.17 1.09
C TRP A 134 4.09 15.76 2.57
N ALA A 135 4.45 14.52 2.84
CA ALA A 135 4.63 14.02 4.20
C ALA A 135 5.67 14.84 4.98
N GLN A 136 6.79 15.16 4.35
CA GLN A 136 7.81 16.03 4.94
C GLN A 136 7.27 17.43 5.23
N SER A 137 6.45 18.00 4.34
CA SER A 137 5.81 19.31 4.55
C SER A 137 4.78 19.32 5.69
N GLN A 138 4.23 18.16 6.05
CA GLN A 138 3.33 17.98 7.20
C GLN A 138 4.08 17.75 8.52
N GLY A 139 5.42 17.70 8.51
CA GLY A 139 6.25 17.54 9.70
C GLY A 139 6.50 16.09 10.11
N TYR A 140 6.16 15.11 9.28
CA TYR A 140 6.55 13.72 9.52
C TYR A 140 8.08 13.57 9.35
N GLU A 141 8.66 12.60 10.05
CA GLU A 141 10.10 12.31 10.01
C GLU A 141 10.42 11.02 9.26
N ARG A 142 9.44 10.12 9.16
CA ARG A 142 9.59 8.80 8.55
C ARG A 142 8.37 8.42 7.75
N CYS A 143 8.61 7.59 6.74
CA CYS A 143 7.56 6.94 5.95
C CYS A 143 7.73 5.43 6.03
N ALA A 144 6.64 4.72 6.28
CA ALA A 144 6.58 3.28 6.30
C ALA A 144 5.67 2.74 5.19
N VAL A 145 5.86 1.49 4.86
CA VAL A 145 5.03 0.71 3.94
C VAL A 145 5.08 -0.75 4.35
N ASP A 146 3.97 -1.45 4.24
CA ASP A 146 3.91 -2.91 4.29
C ASP A 146 3.44 -3.46 2.95
N PHE A 147 3.89 -4.66 2.62
CA PHE A 147 3.52 -5.34 1.39
C PHE A 147 3.69 -6.85 1.50
N GLU A 148 2.90 -7.58 0.75
CA GLU A 148 2.92 -9.04 0.69
C GLU A 148 4.24 -9.54 0.11
N GLY A 149 4.88 -10.48 0.79
CA GLY A 149 6.17 -11.06 0.39
C GLY A 149 6.12 -11.79 -0.96
N GLU A 150 4.95 -12.36 -1.30
CA GLU A 150 4.71 -13.02 -2.59
C GLU A 150 4.50 -12.05 -3.75
N ASN A 151 4.27 -10.77 -3.47
CA ASN A 151 4.12 -9.73 -4.48
C ASN A 151 5.49 -9.29 -5.01
N VAL A 152 6.03 -10.05 -5.95
CA VAL A 152 7.37 -9.83 -6.51
C VAL A 152 7.56 -8.40 -7.05
N LEU A 153 6.54 -7.84 -7.71
CA LEU A 153 6.62 -6.48 -8.26
C LEU A 153 6.65 -5.41 -7.15
N ALA A 154 5.87 -5.59 -6.09
CA ALA A 154 5.90 -4.71 -4.94
C ALA A 154 7.22 -4.84 -4.19
N SER A 155 7.68 -6.07 -3.93
CA SER A 155 8.96 -6.34 -3.27
C SER A 155 10.12 -5.68 -4.02
N ASP A 156 10.20 -5.88 -5.35
CA ASP A 156 11.23 -5.27 -6.18
C ASP A 156 11.15 -3.72 -6.18
N PHE A 157 9.96 -3.14 -6.14
CA PHE A 157 9.78 -1.69 -6.07
C PHE A 157 10.12 -1.15 -4.68
N TRP A 158 9.49 -1.69 -3.63
CA TRP A 158 9.61 -1.12 -2.28
C TRP A 158 11.00 -1.30 -1.70
N LEU A 159 11.67 -2.45 -1.89
CA LEU A 159 13.02 -2.70 -1.39
C LEU A 159 14.11 -1.85 -2.06
N ARG A 160 13.84 -1.24 -3.21
CA ARG A 160 14.71 -0.20 -3.78
C ARG A 160 14.61 1.13 -3.06
N HIS A 161 13.48 1.41 -2.43
CA HIS A 161 13.18 2.72 -1.84
C HIS A 161 13.12 2.70 -0.32
N PHE A 162 12.84 1.57 0.29
CA PHE A 162 12.67 1.39 1.73
C PHE A 162 13.58 0.29 2.26
N LYS A 163 13.88 0.35 3.56
CA LYS A 163 14.64 -0.69 4.26
C LYS A 163 13.67 -1.58 5.05
N PRO A 164 13.72 -2.91 4.90
CA PRO A 164 12.88 -3.81 5.69
C PRO A 164 13.26 -3.71 7.17
N VAL A 165 12.26 -3.66 8.02
CA VAL A 165 12.42 -3.56 9.48
C VAL A 165 11.76 -4.72 10.22
N CYS A 166 10.73 -5.35 9.62
CA CYS A 166 10.08 -6.53 10.17
C CYS A 166 9.64 -7.48 9.06
N LEU A 167 9.67 -8.78 9.36
CA LEU A 167 9.18 -9.83 8.49
C LEU A 167 8.13 -10.64 9.25
N SER A 168 6.90 -10.63 8.75
CA SER A 168 5.83 -11.46 9.27
C SER A 168 5.84 -12.82 8.59
N LEU A 169 5.95 -13.87 9.39
CA LEU A 169 5.98 -15.24 8.91
C LEU A 169 4.70 -15.96 9.35
N VAL A 170 4.06 -16.65 8.41
CA VAL A 170 2.85 -17.44 8.68
C VAL A 170 3.14 -18.92 8.49
N ARG A 171 2.67 -19.72 9.43
CA ARG A 171 2.64 -21.18 9.32
C ARG A 171 1.20 -21.66 9.42
N GLN A 172 0.76 -22.38 8.42
CA GLN A 172 -0.54 -23.06 8.49
C GLN A 172 -0.41 -24.36 9.28
N ILE A 173 -1.23 -24.51 10.32
CA ILE A 173 -1.34 -25.73 11.11
C ILE A 173 -2.54 -26.51 10.60
N ASP A 174 -2.38 -27.83 10.44
CA ASP A 174 -3.46 -28.71 10.01
C ASP A 174 -4.66 -28.57 10.97
N LYS A 175 -5.82 -28.20 10.42
CA LYS A 175 -7.06 -27.97 11.20
C LYS A 175 -7.55 -29.19 11.95
N ARG A 176 -7.07 -30.39 11.61
CA ARG A 176 -7.41 -31.66 12.31
C ARG A 176 -6.67 -31.80 13.63
N ILE A 177 -5.71 -30.98 13.95
CA ILE A 177 -5.00 -31.00 15.23
C ILE A 177 -5.88 -30.31 16.29
N ALA A 178 -6.67 -31.11 17.02
CA ALA A 178 -7.69 -30.62 17.94
C ALA A 178 -7.17 -29.71 19.07
N TRP A 179 -5.95 -29.93 19.55
CA TRP A 179 -5.35 -29.09 20.60
C TRP A 179 -5.03 -27.64 20.13
N ALA A 180 -4.84 -27.44 18.83
CA ALA A 180 -4.58 -26.13 18.27
C ALA A 180 -5.82 -25.24 18.25
N HIS A 181 -7.02 -25.82 18.43
CA HIS A 181 -8.30 -25.14 18.41
C HIS A 181 -8.98 -25.06 19.79
N LYS A 182 -8.35 -25.58 20.82
CA LYS A 182 -8.92 -25.60 22.17
C LYS A 182 -8.80 -24.18 22.75
N ASP A 183 -9.93 -23.53 23.00
CA ASP A 183 -10.06 -22.24 23.67
C ASP A 183 -9.79 -20.98 22.83
N ARG A 184 -9.93 -21.02 21.52
CA ARG A 184 -9.90 -19.80 20.70
C ARG A 184 -11.28 -19.46 20.15
N ASP A 185 -11.74 -18.28 20.50
CA ASP A 185 -12.86 -17.63 19.81
C ASP A 185 -12.36 -17.23 18.40
N ASP A 186 -12.79 -17.96 17.38
CA ASP A 186 -12.32 -17.83 15.99
C ASP A 186 -12.63 -16.48 15.34
N ARG A 187 -13.17 -15.51 16.10
CA ARG A 187 -13.62 -14.21 15.59
C ARG A 187 -12.54 -13.16 15.44
N HIS A 188 -11.28 -13.45 15.78
CA HIS A 188 -10.21 -12.42 15.83
C HIS A 188 -8.95 -12.73 15.01
N PHE A 189 -8.99 -13.66 14.06
CA PHE A 189 -7.80 -13.98 13.28
C PHE A 189 -8.09 -13.99 11.76
N TRP A 190 -8.51 -12.86 11.21
CA TRP A 190 -8.32 -12.55 9.76
C TRP A 190 -8.72 -11.09 9.51
#